data_b357cbcac5e68a49e62195499c20ac0f
#
_entry.id   b357cbcac5e68a49e62195499c20ac0f
#
_cell.length_a   1.000
_cell.length_b   1.000
_cell.length_c   1.000
_cell.angle_alpha   90.00
_cell.angle_beta   90.00
_cell.angle_gamma   90.00
#
_symmetry.space_group_name_H-M   'P 1'
#
loop_
_entity.id
_entity.type
_entity.pdbx_description
1 polymer ?
#
loop_
_entity_poly.entity_id
_entity_poly.type
_entity_poly.pdbx_seq_one_letter_code
_entity_poly.pdbx_strand_id
1 'polypeptide(L)'
;LDPKLGETFGDFTSGTGGFLTSALNYMSKSVSSAEDGEKLQNAVVGQEWKPLPYLLSITNLLLHDIEAPNIANCDSLGTNITDFKESDKVDVIGMNPPYGGSTEDSVKSNFPVQYRSSETADLFIALIMYRLKASGRCGVIIPDGFLFGTDGAKFALKENLLRKFNLHTIIRLPGSIFSPYTSIATNILFFNNEEAEGCEEGFKTKETWFYRLDMPEGYKHFSKTKPMKVEHTLPIQEWWKDRKEIINDEVGEKSRVFTAQQLIDLDCNFDQCKFPKEEEE
;
A
#
# COMPACT_ATOMS: atom_id res chain seq x y z
N LEU A 1 -4.65 -5.23 7.38
CA LEU A 1 -5.57 -5.57 6.30
C LEU A 1 -6.56 -6.69 6.69
N ASP A 2 -6.18 -7.58 7.60
CA ASP A 2 -7.05 -8.61 8.18
C ASP A 2 -7.88 -9.40 7.13
N PRO A 3 -7.22 -10.05 6.14
CA PRO A 3 -7.93 -10.81 5.10
C PRO A 3 -8.67 -12.01 5.71
N LYS A 4 -9.90 -12.24 5.25
CA LYS A 4 -10.79 -13.30 5.75
C LYS A 4 -10.90 -14.46 4.74
N LEU A 5 -11.18 -15.67 5.22
CA LEU A 5 -11.54 -16.77 4.33
C LEU A 5 -12.78 -16.43 3.50
N GLY A 6 -12.69 -16.68 2.20
CA GLY A 6 -13.71 -16.30 1.21
C GLY A 6 -13.47 -14.95 0.55
N GLU A 7 -12.55 -14.13 1.05
CA GLU A 7 -12.04 -12.95 0.35
C GLU A 7 -10.87 -13.32 -0.56
N THR A 8 -10.65 -12.52 -1.61
CA THR A 8 -9.50 -12.64 -2.50
C THR A 8 -8.47 -11.56 -2.18
N PHE A 9 -7.25 -11.97 -1.86
CA PHE A 9 -6.11 -11.09 -1.64
C PHE A 9 -5.27 -10.99 -2.92
N GLY A 10 -5.04 -9.76 -3.41
CA GLY A 10 -4.28 -9.48 -4.63
C GLY A 10 -2.96 -8.78 -4.38
N ASP A 11 -1.93 -9.20 -5.15
CA ASP A 11 -0.66 -8.49 -5.30
C ASP A 11 -0.26 -8.47 -6.77
N PHE A 12 -0.35 -7.30 -7.40
CA PHE A 12 -0.08 -7.12 -8.83
C PHE A 12 1.38 -6.77 -9.15
N THR A 13 2.25 -6.89 -8.15
CA THR A 13 3.71 -6.80 -8.26
C THR A 13 4.34 -7.85 -7.34
N SER A 14 3.83 -9.09 -7.42
CA SER A 14 4.01 -10.09 -6.38
C SER A 14 5.46 -10.49 -6.09
N GLY A 15 6.40 -10.18 -6.97
CA GLY A 15 7.79 -10.55 -6.80
C GLY A 15 7.90 -12.06 -6.57
N THR A 16 8.45 -12.45 -5.43
CA THR A 16 8.55 -13.85 -5.01
C THR A 16 7.32 -14.36 -4.24
N GLY A 17 6.24 -13.59 -4.16
CA GLY A 17 4.99 -13.98 -3.52
C GLY A 17 4.92 -13.72 -2.01
N GLY A 18 5.78 -12.85 -1.45
CA GLY A 18 5.87 -12.64 0.00
C GLY A 18 4.57 -12.15 0.66
N PHE A 19 3.86 -11.20 0.04
CA PHE A 19 2.55 -10.76 0.57
C PHE A 19 1.49 -11.84 0.42
N LEU A 20 1.48 -12.56 -0.70
CA LEU A 20 0.52 -13.63 -0.96
C LEU A 20 0.66 -14.78 0.06
N THR A 21 1.89 -15.24 0.32
CA THR A 21 2.15 -16.29 1.31
C THR A 21 1.87 -15.81 2.73
N SER A 22 2.12 -14.54 3.04
CA SER A 22 1.78 -13.96 4.35
C SER A 22 0.26 -13.90 4.56
N ALA A 23 -0.51 -13.55 3.52
CA ALA A 23 -1.97 -13.57 3.55
C ALA A 23 -2.51 -15.00 3.73
N LEU A 24 -1.98 -15.98 2.99
CA LEU A 24 -2.33 -17.39 3.15
C LEU A 24 -2.07 -17.89 4.57
N ASN A 25 -0.88 -17.65 5.11
CA ASN A 25 -0.52 -18.01 6.48
C ASN A 25 -1.42 -17.35 7.53
N TYR A 26 -1.91 -16.15 7.24
CA TYR A 26 -2.87 -15.48 8.12
C TYR A 26 -4.25 -16.13 8.06
N MET A 27 -4.80 -16.34 6.87
CA MET A 27 -6.12 -16.92 6.65
C MET A 27 -6.20 -18.41 7.03
N SER A 28 -5.11 -19.17 6.86
CA SER A 28 -5.06 -20.60 7.19
C SER A 28 -5.37 -20.91 8.66
N LYS A 29 -5.11 -19.95 9.56
CA LYS A 29 -5.44 -20.08 10.99
C LYS A 29 -6.94 -20.20 11.26
N SER A 30 -7.77 -19.79 10.32
CA SER A 30 -9.23 -19.83 10.40
C SER A 30 -9.84 -21.04 9.68
N VAL A 31 -9.02 -21.89 9.06
CA VAL A 31 -9.50 -23.10 8.37
C VAL A 31 -9.92 -24.13 9.41
N SER A 32 -11.17 -24.60 9.33
CA SER A 32 -11.79 -25.56 10.25
C SER A 32 -12.51 -26.69 9.53
N SER A 33 -12.68 -26.63 8.23
CA SER A 33 -13.40 -27.60 7.41
C SER A 33 -12.75 -27.79 6.03
N ALA A 34 -13.18 -28.84 5.29
CA ALA A 34 -12.75 -29.04 3.91
C ALA A 34 -13.19 -27.88 3.00
N GLU A 35 -14.39 -27.33 3.22
CA GLU A 35 -14.89 -26.16 2.49
C GLU A 35 -14.00 -24.93 2.72
N ASP A 36 -13.51 -24.72 3.95
CA ASP A 36 -12.56 -23.66 4.25
C ASP A 36 -11.22 -23.86 3.54
N GLY A 37 -10.79 -25.13 3.42
CA GLY A 37 -9.61 -25.50 2.63
C GLY A 37 -9.78 -25.12 1.15
N GLU A 38 -10.93 -25.38 0.55
CA GLU A 38 -11.22 -24.98 -0.84
C GLU A 38 -11.24 -23.45 -1.01
N LYS A 39 -11.78 -22.72 -0.04
CA LYS A 39 -11.71 -21.24 -0.04
C LYS A 39 -10.27 -20.76 -0.01
N LEU A 40 -9.42 -21.37 0.81
CA LEU A 40 -8.01 -21.00 0.91
C LEU A 40 -7.25 -21.25 -0.39
N GLN A 41 -7.57 -22.32 -1.16
CA GLN A 41 -6.96 -22.61 -2.46
C GLN A 41 -7.14 -21.47 -3.47
N ASN A 42 -8.22 -20.71 -3.36
CA ASN A 42 -8.57 -19.62 -4.27
C ASN A 42 -8.39 -18.22 -3.64
N ALA A 43 -7.78 -18.13 -2.47
CA ALA A 43 -7.75 -16.90 -1.68
C ALA A 43 -6.76 -15.85 -2.18
N VAL A 44 -5.81 -16.21 -3.04
CA VAL A 44 -4.77 -15.27 -3.51
C VAL A 44 -4.67 -15.22 -5.02
N VAL A 45 -4.40 -14.02 -5.53
CA VAL A 45 -4.16 -13.76 -6.95
C VAL A 45 -2.99 -12.80 -7.10
N GLY A 46 -2.11 -13.04 -8.07
CA GLY A 46 -0.94 -12.22 -8.28
C GLY A 46 -0.60 -11.98 -9.73
N GLN A 47 0.22 -10.95 -9.95
CA GLN A 47 0.85 -10.67 -11.23
C GLN A 47 2.33 -10.35 -11.00
N GLU A 48 3.20 -10.88 -11.84
CA GLU A 48 4.62 -10.57 -11.84
C GLU A 48 5.17 -10.56 -13.27
N TRP A 49 5.81 -9.46 -13.62
CA TRP A 49 6.32 -9.28 -14.97
C TRP A 49 7.61 -10.07 -15.23
N LYS A 50 8.50 -10.12 -14.23
CA LYS A 50 9.81 -10.76 -14.40
C LYS A 50 9.71 -12.28 -14.27
N PRO A 51 10.21 -13.07 -15.26
CA PRO A 51 10.03 -14.52 -15.26
C PRO A 51 10.61 -15.23 -14.03
N LEU A 52 11.79 -14.84 -13.54
CA LEU A 52 12.41 -15.51 -12.39
C LEU A 52 11.63 -15.27 -11.07
N PRO A 53 11.29 -14.04 -10.66
CA PRO A 53 10.42 -13.83 -9.50
C PRO A 53 9.06 -14.52 -9.65
N TYR A 54 8.46 -14.52 -10.84
CA TYR A 54 7.22 -15.24 -11.13
C TYR A 54 7.35 -16.74 -10.80
N LEU A 55 8.39 -17.41 -11.29
CA LEU A 55 8.63 -18.84 -10.99
C LEU A 55 8.84 -19.07 -9.48
N LEU A 56 9.55 -18.18 -8.80
CA LEU A 56 9.71 -18.24 -7.35
C LEU A 56 8.39 -18.03 -6.61
N SER A 57 7.51 -17.13 -7.07
CA SER A 57 6.19 -16.93 -6.50
C SER A 57 5.32 -18.20 -6.64
N ILE A 58 5.28 -18.81 -7.81
CA ILE A 58 4.58 -20.10 -8.03
C ILE A 58 5.13 -21.16 -7.07
N THR A 59 6.46 -21.32 -6.99
CA THR A 59 7.10 -22.29 -6.11
C THR A 59 6.73 -22.04 -4.63
N ASN A 60 6.76 -20.78 -4.19
CA ASN A 60 6.38 -20.43 -2.83
C ASN A 60 4.93 -20.79 -2.51
N LEU A 61 4.00 -20.55 -3.42
CA LEU A 61 2.59 -20.91 -3.21
C LEU A 61 2.39 -22.43 -3.18
N LEU A 62 3.08 -23.18 -4.05
CA LEU A 62 3.07 -24.65 -4.00
C LEU A 62 3.61 -25.18 -2.66
N LEU A 63 4.65 -24.55 -2.09
CA LEU A 63 5.22 -24.90 -0.78
C LEU A 63 4.28 -24.49 0.39
N HIS A 64 3.26 -23.70 0.13
CA HIS A 64 2.18 -23.35 1.06
C HIS A 64 0.88 -24.10 0.75
N ASP A 65 0.98 -25.27 0.12
CA ASP A 65 -0.11 -26.19 -0.16
C ASP A 65 -1.19 -25.61 -1.10
N ILE A 66 -0.84 -24.65 -1.95
CA ILE A 66 -1.73 -24.17 -3.03
C ILE A 66 -1.46 -25.00 -4.29
N GLU A 67 -2.41 -25.87 -4.65
CA GLU A 67 -2.26 -26.82 -5.75
C GLU A 67 -2.19 -26.16 -7.13
N ALA A 68 -2.96 -25.09 -7.32
CA ALA A 68 -3.03 -24.33 -8.58
C ALA A 68 -2.83 -22.82 -8.34
N PRO A 69 -1.59 -22.34 -8.18
CA PRO A 69 -1.31 -20.94 -7.92
C PRO A 69 -1.86 -20.00 -9.01
N ASN A 70 -2.70 -19.04 -8.63
CA ASN A 70 -3.29 -18.07 -9.53
C ASN A 70 -2.37 -16.84 -9.68
N ILE A 71 -1.25 -17.03 -10.35
CA ILE A 71 -0.28 -15.97 -10.65
C ILE A 71 -0.11 -15.86 -12.16
N ALA A 72 -0.24 -14.65 -12.71
CA ALA A 72 0.00 -14.38 -14.12
C ALA A 72 1.40 -13.79 -14.34
N ASN A 73 2.14 -14.31 -15.34
CA ASN A 73 3.38 -13.69 -15.79
C ASN A 73 3.05 -12.62 -16.84
N CYS A 74 2.80 -11.40 -16.41
CA CYS A 74 2.44 -10.29 -17.29
C CYS A 74 2.83 -8.93 -16.68
N ASP A 75 2.88 -7.90 -17.54
CA ASP A 75 2.97 -6.53 -17.09
C ASP A 75 1.60 -6.06 -16.59
N SER A 76 1.50 -5.75 -15.31
CA SER A 76 0.25 -5.28 -14.68
C SER A 76 -0.23 -3.93 -15.21
N LEU A 77 0.66 -3.10 -15.73
CA LEU A 77 0.35 -1.81 -16.35
C LEU A 77 0.06 -1.93 -17.86
N GLY A 78 0.18 -3.13 -18.42
CA GLY A 78 0.00 -3.39 -19.87
C GLY A 78 -1.45 -3.43 -20.34
N THR A 79 -2.43 -3.39 -19.43
CA THR A 79 -3.87 -3.40 -19.74
C THR A 79 -4.48 -2.03 -19.46
N ASN A 80 -5.39 -1.59 -20.34
CA ASN A 80 -6.16 -0.38 -20.08
C ASN A 80 -7.01 -0.57 -18.81
N ILE A 81 -6.78 0.27 -17.78
CA ILE A 81 -7.41 0.09 -16.48
C ILE A 81 -8.93 0.25 -16.52
N THR A 82 -9.49 0.91 -17.53
CA THR A 82 -10.94 1.05 -17.69
C THR A 82 -11.61 -0.20 -18.23
N ASP A 83 -10.84 -1.17 -18.74
CA ASP A 83 -11.36 -2.45 -19.26
C ASP A 83 -11.56 -3.50 -18.18
N PHE A 84 -11.07 -3.28 -16.96
CA PHE A 84 -11.27 -4.20 -15.84
C PHE A 84 -12.75 -4.33 -15.48
N LYS A 85 -13.19 -5.58 -15.37
CA LYS A 85 -14.55 -5.98 -14.97
C LYS A 85 -14.60 -6.24 -13.47
N GLU A 86 -15.80 -6.40 -12.95
CA GLU A 86 -15.99 -6.74 -11.53
C GLU A 86 -15.29 -8.05 -11.14
N SER A 87 -15.24 -9.04 -12.08
CA SER A 87 -14.51 -10.30 -11.90
C SER A 87 -12.98 -10.14 -11.75
N ASP A 88 -12.43 -9.02 -12.19
CA ASP A 88 -10.98 -8.75 -12.14
C ASP A 88 -10.57 -8.07 -10.84
N LYS A 89 -11.55 -7.66 -10.03
CA LYS A 89 -11.34 -6.98 -8.76
C LYS A 89 -11.17 -7.96 -7.61
N VAL A 90 -10.48 -7.51 -6.58
CA VAL A 90 -10.18 -8.26 -5.36
C VAL A 90 -10.67 -7.54 -4.11
N ASP A 91 -10.87 -8.29 -3.03
CA ASP A 91 -11.36 -7.76 -1.75
C ASP A 91 -10.26 -7.03 -0.98
N VAL A 92 -9.04 -7.57 -1.04
CA VAL A 92 -7.89 -7.02 -0.30
C VAL A 92 -6.70 -6.88 -1.24
N ILE A 93 -6.02 -5.74 -1.19
CA ILE A 93 -4.76 -5.54 -1.93
C ILE A 93 -3.63 -5.23 -0.94
N GLY A 94 -2.54 -5.99 -1.03
CA GLY A 94 -1.28 -5.71 -0.36
C GLY A 94 -0.16 -5.67 -1.38
N MET A 95 0.45 -4.50 -1.58
CA MET A 95 1.41 -4.31 -2.67
C MET A 95 2.64 -3.50 -2.25
N ASN A 96 3.76 -3.84 -2.88
CA ASN A 96 4.98 -3.03 -2.87
C ASN A 96 5.44 -2.81 -4.33
N PRO A 97 4.87 -1.81 -5.03
CA PRO A 97 5.22 -1.52 -6.41
C PRO A 97 6.70 -1.14 -6.58
N PRO A 98 7.28 -1.34 -7.78
CA PRO A 98 8.65 -0.89 -8.04
C PRO A 98 8.75 0.64 -7.97
N TYR A 99 9.87 1.15 -7.40
CA TYR A 99 10.14 2.59 -7.27
C TYR A 99 11.13 3.04 -8.33
N GLY A 100 10.99 4.33 -8.76
CA GLY A 100 11.99 5.01 -9.58
C GLY A 100 12.07 4.54 -11.04
N GLY A 101 11.08 3.82 -11.53
CA GLY A 101 10.94 3.49 -12.95
C GLY A 101 10.32 4.64 -13.74
N SER A 102 10.83 4.95 -14.94
CA SER A 102 10.14 5.78 -15.90
C SER A 102 9.26 4.92 -16.80
N THR A 103 8.05 5.37 -17.06
CA THR A 103 7.07 4.64 -17.85
C THR A 103 7.03 5.14 -19.28
N GLU A 104 7.02 4.23 -20.24
CA GLU A 104 6.87 4.54 -21.65
C GLU A 104 5.48 5.12 -21.95
N ASP A 105 5.38 5.95 -23.00
CA ASP A 105 4.11 6.59 -23.39
C ASP A 105 3.06 5.57 -23.82
N SER A 106 3.48 4.44 -24.36
CA SER A 106 2.60 3.31 -24.70
C SER A 106 1.86 2.78 -23.46
N VAL A 107 2.54 2.63 -22.33
CA VAL A 107 1.95 2.20 -21.06
C VAL A 107 1.06 3.29 -20.46
N LYS A 108 1.51 4.55 -20.47
CA LYS A 108 0.69 5.69 -19.99
C LYS A 108 -0.65 5.78 -20.71
N SER A 109 -0.73 5.35 -21.97
CA SER A 109 -1.99 5.39 -22.75
C SER A 109 -3.07 4.45 -22.17
N ASN A 110 -2.71 3.47 -21.37
CA ASN A 110 -3.62 2.56 -20.66
C ASN A 110 -4.34 3.23 -19.48
N PHE A 111 -4.04 4.49 -19.20
CA PHE A 111 -4.57 5.24 -18.06
C PHE A 111 -5.35 6.47 -18.49
N PRO A 112 -6.42 6.86 -17.76
CA PRO A 112 -7.09 8.14 -17.94
C PRO A 112 -6.10 9.29 -17.93
N VAL A 113 -6.35 10.31 -18.77
CA VAL A 113 -5.40 11.41 -19.00
C VAL A 113 -4.91 12.07 -17.71
N GLN A 114 -5.81 12.26 -16.73
CA GLN A 114 -5.49 12.89 -15.44
C GLN A 114 -4.55 12.05 -14.55
N TYR A 115 -4.39 10.74 -14.82
CA TYR A 115 -3.53 9.84 -14.03
C TYR A 115 -2.24 9.44 -14.75
N ARG A 116 -2.01 9.98 -15.96
CA ARG A 116 -0.80 9.68 -16.74
C ARG A 116 0.42 10.32 -16.09
N SER A 117 1.17 9.51 -15.36
CA SER A 117 2.44 9.88 -14.75
C SER A 117 3.61 9.20 -15.46
N SER A 118 4.78 9.82 -15.40
CA SER A 118 6.04 9.18 -15.77
C SER A 118 6.56 8.25 -14.67
N GLU A 119 6.08 8.37 -13.45
CA GLU A 119 6.48 7.54 -12.32
C GLU A 119 5.61 6.28 -12.22
N THR A 120 6.25 5.12 -12.23
CA THR A 120 5.58 3.82 -12.18
C THR A 120 4.71 3.65 -10.93
N ALA A 121 5.18 4.14 -9.77
CA ALA A 121 4.43 4.04 -8.52
C ALA A 121 3.07 4.75 -8.57
N ASP A 122 2.97 5.88 -9.24
CA ASP A 122 1.72 6.63 -9.41
C ASP A 122 0.70 5.82 -10.24
N LEU A 123 1.16 5.17 -11.31
CA LEU A 123 0.31 4.33 -12.16
C LEU A 123 -0.20 3.10 -11.39
N PHE A 124 0.59 2.55 -10.46
CA PHE A 124 0.11 1.47 -9.60
C PHE A 124 -0.97 1.94 -8.62
N ILE A 125 -0.91 3.17 -8.11
CA ILE A 125 -2.04 3.73 -7.32
C ILE A 125 -3.31 3.79 -8.17
N ALA A 126 -3.21 4.26 -9.42
CA ALA A 126 -4.35 4.27 -10.33
C ALA A 126 -4.87 2.84 -10.59
N LEU A 127 -3.99 1.88 -10.87
CA LEU A 127 -4.36 0.47 -11.06
C LEU A 127 -5.14 -0.08 -9.85
N ILE A 128 -4.65 0.14 -8.64
CA ILE A 128 -5.29 -0.33 -7.40
C ILE A 128 -6.73 0.18 -7.30
N MET A 129 -6.97 1.46 -7.61
CA MET A 129 -8.31 2.05 -7.57
C MET A 129 -9.31 1.30 -8.47
N TYR A 130 -8.87 0.74 -9.58
CA TYR A 130 -9.71 -0.02 -10.54
C TYR A 130 -9.78 -1.51 -10.23
N ARG A 131 -8.84 -2.04 -9.43
CA ARG A 131 -8.77 -3.46 -9.06
C ARG A 131 -9.35 -3.76 -7.68
N LEU A 132 -9.74 -2.74 -6.91
CA LEU A 132 -10.34 -2.91 -5.59
C LEU A 132 -11.86 -2.97 -5.69
N LYS A 133 -12.48 -4.04 -5.15
CA LYS A 133 -13.94 -4.18 -5.04
C LYS A 133 -14.54 -3.06 -4.19
N ALA A 134 -15.85 -2.87 -4.30
CA ALA A 134 -16.63 -2.15 -3.29
C ALA A 134 -16.40 -2.83 -1.92
N SER A 135 -16.29 -2.04 -0.85
CA SER A 135 -15.92 -2.51 0.49
C SER A 135 -14.54 -3.16 0.60
N GLY A 136 -13.76 -3.18 -0.49
CA GLY A 136 -12.40 -3.67 -0.48
C GLY A 136 -11.44 -2.73 0.24
N ARG A 137 -10.28 -3.24 0.65
CA ARG A 137 -9.26 -2.49 1.39
C ARG A 137 -7.86 -2.73 0.88
N CYS A 138 -7.03 -1.70 0.97
CA CYS A 138 -5.68 -1.72 0.43
C CYS A 138 -4.65 -1.26 1.46
N GLY A 139 -3.47 -1.89 1.42
CA GLY A 139 -2.24 -1.39 2.01
C GLY A 139 -1.13 -1.42 0.96
N VAL A 140 -0.64 -0.25 0.57
CA VAL A 140 0.36 -0.14 -0.48
C VAL A 140 1.57 0.65 0.00
N ILE A 141 2.77 0.12 -0.29
CA ILE A 141 4.03 0.80 0.01
C ILE A 141 4.36 1.74 -1.16
N ILE A 142 4.68 3.00 -0.85
CA ILE A 142 4.89 4.02 -1.87
C ILE A 142 6.08 4.93 -1.49
N PRO A 143 6.88 5.41 -2.45
CA PRO A 143 7.99 6.32 -2.16
C PRO A 143 7.51 7.71 -1.71
N ASP A 144 8.36 8.40 -0.95
CA ASP A 144 8.11 9.76 -0.44
C ASP A 144 7.73 10.76 -1.53
N GLY A 145 8.26 10.60 -2.74
CA GLY A 145 7.94 11.47 -3.88
C GLY A 145 6.45 11.57 -4.21
N PHE A 146 5.67 10.53 -3.88
CA PHE A 146 4.23 10.58 -4.00
C PHE A 146 3.59 11.49 -2.95
N LEU A 147 4.10 11.52 -1.73
CA LEU A 147 3.47 12.27 -0.63
C LEU A 147 3.54 13.77 -0.85
N PHE A 148 4.72 14.30 -1.17
CA PHE A 148 4.93 15.74 -1.32
C PHE A 148 4.76 16.26 -2.76
N GLY A 149 4.76 15.37 -3.79
CA GLY A 149 4.53 15.78 -5.18
C GLY A 149 3.14 16.38 -5.36
N THR A 150 3.08 17.58 -5.97
CA THR A 150 1.83 18.31 -6.24
C THR A 150 1.60 18.51 -7.74
N ASP A 151 2.35 17.82 -8.60
CA ASP A 151 2.13 17.83 -10.04
C ASP A 151 0.75 17.24 -10.40
N GLY A 152 0.27 17.52 -11.65
CA GLY A 152 -1.09 17.26 -12.06
C GLY A 152 -1.56 15.81 -11.83
N ALA A 153 -0.75 14.82 -12.17
CA ALA A 153 -1.14 13.41 -12.02
C ALA A 153 -1.15 12.99 -10.54
N LYS A 154 -0.13 13.38 -9.76
CA LYS A 154 -0.08 13.08 -8.32
C LYS A 154 -1.21 13.76 -7.56
N PHE A 155 -1.48 15.05 -7.87
CA PHE A 155 -2.60 15.76 -7.27
C PHE A 155 -3.92 15.04 -7.56
N ALA A 156 -4.20 14.71 -8.85
CA ALA A 156 -5.43 14.04 -9.24
C ALA A 156 -5.61 12.67 -8.56
N LEU A 157 -4.53 11.90 -8.41
CA LEU A 157 -4.56 10.61 -7.70
C LEU A 157 -4.87 10.78 -6.21
N LYS A 158 -4.22 11.74 -5.54
CA LYS A 158 -4.43 12.01 -4.12
C LYS A 158 -5.83 12.57 -3.85
N GLU A 159 -6.28 13.52 -4.67
CA GLU A 159 -7.65 14.02 -4.59
C GLU A 159 -8.66 12.89 -4.79
N ASN A 160 -8.42 12.00 -5.76
CA ASN A 160 -9.31 10.85 -5.99
C ASN A 160 -9.32 9.87 -4.82
N LEU A 161 -8.19 9.64 -4.15
CA LEU A 161 -8.12 8.83 -2.91
C LEU A 161 -9.00 9.44 -1.81
N LEU A 162 -9.03 10.76 -1.65
CA LEU A 162 -9.85 11.44 -0.66
C LEU A 162 -11.35 11.44 -1.03
N ARG A 163 -11.68 11.65 -2.32
CA ARG A 163 -13.06 11.78 -2.79
C ARG A 163 -13.77 10.47 -3.08
N LYS A 164 -13.07 9.45 -3.59
CA LYS A 164 -13.64 8.19 -4.07
C LYS A 164 -13.31 6.98 -3.20
N PHE A 165 -12.37 7.15 -2.29
CA PHE A 165 -11.95 6.15 -1.32
C PHE A 165 -11.86 6.78 0.08
N ASN A 166 -11.84 5.96 1.11
CA ASN A 166 -11.54 6.39 2.46
C ASN A 166 -10.05 6.17 2.73
N LEU A 167 -9.22 7.18 2.47
CA LEU A 167 -7.80 7.19 2.82
C LEU A 167 -7.66 7.49 4.32
N HIS A 168 -7.64 6.48 5.15
CA HIS A 168 -7.74 6.65 6.61
C HIS A 168 -6.40 6.68 7.35
N THR A 169 -5.28 6.19 6.73
CA THR A 169 -3.99 6.14 7.44
C THR A 169 -2.83 6.15 6.49
N ILE A 170 -1.82 6.95 6.82
CA ILE A 170 -0.50 6.94 6.17
C ILE A 170 0.56 6.73 7.24
N ILE A 171 1.39 5.68 7.08
CA ILE A 171 2.51 5.37 7.96
C ILE A 171 3.82 5.69 7.24
N ARG A 172 4.57 6.65 7.74
CA ARG A 172 5.95 6.90 7.29
C ARG A 172 6.87 5.86 7.88
N LEU A 173 7.61 5.16 7.02
CA LEU A 173 8.58 4.15 7.44
C LEU A 173 9.96 4.77 7.65
N PRO A 174 10.78 4.18 8.55
CA PRO A 174 12.17 4.62 8.73
C PRO A 174 12.96 4.51 7.43
N GLY A 175 13.87 5.45 7.19
CA GLY A 175 14.84 5.33 6.12
C GLY A 175 15.62 4.01 6.22
N SER A 176 16.19 3.53 5.11
CA SER A 176 16.96 2.27 5.04
C SER A 176 16.18 0.96 5.27
N ILE A 177 14.85 0.98 5.44
CA ILE A 177 14.06 -0.25 5.67
C ILE A 177 14.28 -1.30 4.57
N PHE A 178 14.50 -0.87 3.33
CA PHE A 178 14.78 -1.73 2.18
C PHE A 178 16.26 -1.81 1.81
N SER A 179 17.17 -1.39 2.68
CA SER A 179 18.61 -1.53 2.47
C SER A 179 19.02 -3.02 2.41
N PRO A 180 19.93 -3.42 1.50
CA PRO A 180 20.72 -2.60 0.58
C PRO A 180 20.07 -2.34 -0.80
N TYR A 181 18.83 -2.72 -1.01
CA TYR A 181 18.19 -2.70 -2.34
C TYR A 181 17.85 -1.27 -2.80
N THR A 182 17.45 -0.42 -1.88
CA THR A 182 17.16 1.00 -2.11
C THR A 182 17.35 1.82 -0.83
N SER A 183 17.70 3.10 -1.00
CA SER A 183 17.71 4.11 0.07
C SER A 183 16.50 5.04 0.03
N ILE A 184 15.56 4.80 -0.89
CA ILE A 184 14.36 5.63 -1.03
C ILE A 184 13.51 5.48 0.23
N ALA A 185 13.15 6.60 0.86
CA ALA A 185 12.21 6.62 1.96
C ALA A 185 10.81 6.26 1.46
N THR A 186 10.09 5.48 2.24
CA THR A 186 8.81 4.91 1.84
C THR A 186 7.75 5.07 2.92
N ASN A 187 6.51 4.95 2.49
CA ASN A 187 5.32 5.06 3.33
C ASN A 187 4.35 3.95 3.01
N ILE A 188 3.46 3.63 3.93
CA ILE A 188 2.34 2.73 3.68
C ILE A 188 1.06 3.56 3.67
N LEU A 189 0.32 3.51 2.57
CA LEU A 189 -1.03 4.07 2.49
C LEU A 189 -2.04 2.97 2.77
N PHE A 190 -3.00 3.25 3.66
CA PHE A 190 -4.13 2.38 3.93
C PHE A 190 -5.43 3.10 3.57
N PHE A 191 -6.21 2.49 2.69
CA PHE A 191 -7.51 3.02 2.27
C PHE A 191 -8.51 1.90 1.96
N ASN A 192 -9.79 2.25 2.07
CA ASN A 192 -10.92 1.36 1.79
C ASN A 192 -11.76 1.95 0.64
N ASN A 193 -12.42 1.09 -0.13
CA ASN A 193 -13.41 1.51 -1.12
C ASN A 193 -14.81 1.62 -0.50
N GLU A 194 -14.89 2.30 0.65
CA GLU A 194 -16.11 2.61 1.39
C GLU A 194 -16.12 4.08 1.79
N GLU A 195 -17.28 4.59 2.08
CA GLU A 195 -17.45 5.92 2.63
C GLU A 195 -17.29 5.87 4.15
N ALA A 196 -16.50 6.78 4.71
CA ALA A 196 -16.34 6.89 6.15
C ALA A 196 -17.59 7.53 6.77
N GLU A 197 -18.02 7.02 7.93
CA GLU A 197 -19.13 7.61 8.66
C GLU A 197 -18.83 9.05 9.07
N GLY A 198 -19.73 9.97 8.70
CA GLY A 198 -19.61 11.40 9.01
C GLY A 198 -18.53 12.14 8.21
N CYS A 199 -18.23 11.69 6.98
CA CYS A 199 -17.41 12.45 6.05
C CYS A 199 -18.18 13.68 5.50
N GLU A 200 -17.44 14.66 5.00
CA GLU A 200 -18.00 15.84 4.36
C GLU A 200 -18.54 15.51 2.97
N GLU A 201 -19.54 16.26 2.50
CA GLU A 201 -20.12 16.07 1.17
C GLU A 201 -19.03 16.16 0.06
N GLY A 202 -19.04 15.20 -0.85
CA GLY A 202 -18.07 15.09 -1.94
C GLY A 202 -16.78 14.34 -1.59
N PHE A 203 -16.67 13.80 -0.37
CA PHE A 203 -15.58 12.95 0.07
C PHE A 203 -16.09 11.60 0.58
N LYS A 204 -15.29 10.55 0.39
CA LYS A 204 -15.43 9.29 1.12
C LYS A 204 -14.49 9.22 2.33
N THR A 205 -13.42 10.01 2.33
CA THR A 205 -12.52 10.17 3.47
C THR A 205 -13.08 11.20 4.44
N LYS A 206 -13.24 10.84 5.71
CA LYS A 206 -13.53 11.78 6.79
C LYS A 206 -12.27 12.48 7.26
N GLU A 207 -11.30 11.68 7.67
CA GLU A 207 -10.01 12.13 8.18
C GLU A 207 -8.92 11.13 7.82
N THR A 208 -7.69 11.62 7.63
CA THR A 208 -6.49 10.81 7.42
C THR A 208 -5.56 10.98 8.60
N TRP A 209 -5.19 9.86 9.21
CA TRP A 209 -4.19 9.79 10.26
C TRP A 209 -2.82 9.57 9.68
N PHE A 210 -1.87 10.35 10.11
CA PHE A 210 -0.45 10.24 9.77
C PHE A 210 0.32 9.78 10.99
N TYR A 211 1.23 8.83 10.79
CA TYR A 211 2.12 8.33 11.83
C TYR A 211 3.51 8.09 11.27
N ARG A 212 4.54 8.55 11.96
CA ARG A 212 5.94 8.28 11.63
C ARG A 212 6.48 7.20 12.56
N LEU A 213 6.91 6.09 11.96
CA LEU A 213 7.68 5.07 12.67
C LEU A 213 9.15 5.51 12.71
N ASP A 214 9.64 5.82 13.89
CA ASP A 214 11.03 6.20 14.08
C ASP A 214 11.95 4.95 14.11
N MET A 215 13.25 5.16 13.93
CA MET A 215 14.24 4.09 14.05
C MET A 215 14.17 3.49 15.46
N PRO A 216 14.22 2.14 15.60
CA PRO A 216 14.28 1.51 16.91
C PRO A 216 15.52 1.93 17.70
N GLU A 217 15.41 1.93 19.01
CA GLU A 217 16.53 2.24 19.89
C GLU A 217 17.76 1.34 19.56
N GLY A 218 18.93 1.94 19.51
CA GLY A 218 20.18 1.25 19.16
C GLY A 218 20.35 0.94 17.67
N TYR A 219 19.46 1.45 16.79
CA TYR A 219 19.57 1.33 15.33
C TYR A 219 19.86 2.70 14.71
N LYS A 220 21.01 2.84 14.04
CA LYS A 220 21.28 3.99 13.18
C LYS A 220 20.67 3.84 11.79
N HIS A 221 20.64 2.61 11.28
CA HIS A 221 20.05 2.22 10.01
C HIS A 221 19.76 0.71 9.99
N PHE A 222 18.81 0.28 9.16
CA PHE A 222 18.63 -1.13 8.83
C PHE A 222 19.65 -1.57 7.78
N SER A 223 20.00 -2.87 7.78
CA SER A 223 20.95 -3.45 6.85
C SER A 223 20.65 -4.92 6.62
N LYS A 224 21.34 -5.56 5.67
CA LYS A 224 21.18 -7.01 5.43
C LYS A 224 21.47 -7.86 6.68
N THR A 225 22.42 -7.44 7.52
CA THR A 225 22.79 -8.17 8.76
C THR A 225 21.98 -7.73 9.97
N LYS A 226 21.31 -6.59 9.89
CA LYS A 226 20.46 -6.03 10.95
C LYS A 226 19.14 -5.53 10.33
N PRO A 227 18.29 -6.46 9.78
CA PRO A 227 17.06 -6.10 9.09
C PRO A 227 15.98 -5.62 10.06
N MET A 228 14.96 -4.98 9.51
CA MET A 228 13.72 -4.74 10.24
C MET A 228 13.07 -6.07 10.65
N LYS A 229 12.52 -6.12 11.84
CA LYS A 229 11.79 -7.27 12.39
C LYS A 229 10.36 -6.87 12.75
N VAL A 230 9.49 -7.87 12.94
CA VAL A 230 8.08 -7.64 13.27
C VAL A 230 7.93 -6.84 14.57
N GLU A 231 8.76 -7.12 15.59
CA GLU A 231 8.73 -6.39 16.86
C GLU A 231 8.96 -4.88 16.71
N HIS A 232 9.67 -4.44 15.67
CA HIS A 232 9.86 -3.01 15.38
C HIS A 232 8.58 -2.30 14.92
N THR A 233 7.53 -3.06 14.57
CA THR A 233 6.21 -2.51 14.21
C THR A 233 5.27 -2.36 15.39
N LEU A 234 5.63 -2.84 16.59
CA LEU A 234 4.79 -2.77 17.79
C LEU A 234 4.32 -1.33 18.09
N PRO A 235 5.15 -0.28 17.97
CA PRO A 235 4.68 1.10 18.20
C PRO A 235 3.52 1.50 17.28
N ILE A 236 3.52 1.04 16.00
CA ILE A 236 2.41 1.27 15.09
C ILE A 236 1.17 0.53 15.58
N GLN A 237 1.31 -0.75 15.98
CA GLN A 237 0.20 -1.59 16.41
C GLN A 237 -0.47 -1.04 17.68
N GLU A 238 0.31 -0.51 18.61
CA GLU A 238 -0.18 0.11 19.83
C GLU A 238 -0.93 1.41 19.52
N TRP A 239 -0.29 2.30 18.75
CA TRP A 239 -0.91 3.55 18.31
C TRP A 239 -2.21 3.30 17.51
N TRP A 240 -2.24 2.26 16.67
CA TRP A 240 -3.42 1.94 15.83
C TRP A 240 -4.67 1.62 16.65
N LYS A 241 -4.51 1.07 17.86
CA LYS A 241 -5.63 0.71 18.74
C LYS A 241 -6.30 1.93 19.35
N ASP A 242 -5.54 2.98 19.64
CA ASP A 242 -6.00 4.22 20.27
C ASP A 242 -5.22 5.39 19.65
N ARG A 243 -5.65 5.79 18.45
CA ARG A 243 -4.96 6.81 17.65
C ARG A 243 -5.05 8.16 18.34
N LYS A 244 -3.90 8.80 18.53
CA LYS A 244 -3.76 10.15 19.11
C LYS A 244 -2.71 10.92 18.35
N GLU A 245 -2.87 12.24 18.27
CA GLU A 245 -1.79 13.11 17.84
C GLU A 245 -0.65 13.07 18.85
N ILE A 246 0.58 13.02 18.34
CA ILE A 246 1.82 13.04 19.13
C ILE A 246 2.66 14.17 18.58
N ILE A 247 2.65 15.29 19.30
CA ILE A 247 3.33 16.52 18.91
C ILE A 247 4.02 17.09 20.16
N ASN A 248 5.33 17.13 20.15
CA ASN A 248 6.14 17.75 21.22
C ASN A 248 7.54 18.07 20.70
N ASP A 249 8.34 18.80 21.51
CA ASP A 249 9.68 19.23 21.12
C ASP A 249 10.67 18.06 20.96
N GLU A 250 10.45 16.94 21.67
CA GLU A 250 11.33 15.77 21.64
C GLU A 250 11.19 14.98 20.32
N VAL A 251 9.96 14.74 19.88
CA VAL A 251 9.68 13.88 18.71
C VAL A 251 9.16 14.66 17.49
N GLY A 252 8.94 15.96 17.62
CA GLY A 252 8.32 16.80 16.59
C GLY A 252 6.86 16.40 16.36
N GLU A 253 6.43 16.40 15.11
CA GLU A 253 5.10 15.98 14.68
C GLU A 253 5.11 14.50 14.30
N LYS A 254 5.09 13.61 15.31
CA LYS A 254 5.18 12.15 15.09
C LYS A 254 3.86 11.55 14.61
N SER A 255 2.72 12.06 15.08
CA SER A 255 1.39 11.66 14.64
C SER A 255 0.49 12.88 14.53
N ARG A 256 -0.23 12.97 13.40
CA ARG A 256 -1.15 14.05 13.06
C ARG A 256 -2.44 13.49 12.46
N VAL A 257 -3.52 14.27 12.54
CA VAL A 257 -4.76 13.99 11.83
C VAL A 257 -5.24 15.23 11.06
N PHE A 258 -5.77 15.00 9.87
CA PHE A 258 -6.33 16.05 9.00
C PHE A 258 -7.64 15.57 8.38
N THR A 259 -8.63 16.46 8.26
CA THR A 259 -9.83 16.17 7.46
C THR A 259 -9.48 16.13 5.97
N ALA A 260 -10.36 15.52 5.15
CA ALA A 260 -10.17 15.48 3.71
C ALA A 260 -10.06 16.90 3.12
N GLN A 261 -10.89 17.84 3.58
CA GLN A 261 -10.85 19.23 3.11
C GLN A 261 -9.53 19.92 3.49
N GLN A 262 -9.04 19.74 4.71
CA GLN A 262 -7.76 20.30 5.12
C GLN A 262 -6.60 19.79 4.24
N LEU A 263 -6.64 18.52 3.82
CA LEU A 263 -5.61 18.00 2.91
C LEU A 263 -5.73 18.58 1.50
N ILE A 264 -6.94 18.85 1.00
CA ILE A 264 -7.14 19.59 -0.26
C ILE A 264 -6.57 21.01 -0.15
N ASP A 265 -6.87 21.71 0.95
CA ASP A 265 -6.39 23.08 1.20
C ASP A 265 -4.85 23.17 1.32
N LEU A 266 -4.19 22.05 1.60
CA LEU A 266 -2.73 21.86 1.57
C LEU A 266 -2.21 21.35 0.21
N ASP A 267 -2.94 21.57 -0.89
CA ASP A 267 -2.60 21.08 -2.23
C ASP A 267 -2.35 19.55 -2.28
N CYS A 268 -3.09 18.79 -1.49
CA CYS A 268 -2.87 17.35 -1.32
C CYS A 268 -1.43 16.98 -0.93
N ASN A 269 -0.74 17.82 -0.19
CA ASN A 269 0.56 17.46 0.39
C ASN A 269 0.34 16.48 1.55
N PHE A 270 0.74 15.23 1.36
CA PHE A 270 0.62 14.16 2.37
C PHE A 270 1.89 13.98 3.22
N ASP A 271 2.87 14.87 3.11
CA ASP A 271 4.04 14.89 3.98
C ASP A 271 3.76 15.69 5.27
N GLN A 272 3.05 15.07 6.21
CA GLN A 272 2.50 15.76 7.38
C GLN A 272 3.16 15.36 8.73
N CYS A 273 4.12 14.43 8.74
CA CYS A 273 4.87 14.05 9.94
C CYS A 273 6.31 14.57 9.90
N LYS A 274 6.58 15.66 10.61
CA LYS A 274 7.89 16.33 10.60
C LYS A 274 8.73 15.90 11.79
N PHE A 275 10.05 15.80 11.57
CA PHE A 275 11.02 15.63 12.65
C PHE A 275 11.09 16.89 13.52
N PRO A 276 11.61 16.78 14.77
CA PRO A 276 11.93 17.96 15.57
C PRO A 276 12.78 18.94 14.76
N LYS A 277 12.60 20.23 14.99
CA LYS A 277 13.53 21.22 14.45
C LYS A 277 14.89 20.99 15.08
N GLU A 278 15.92 20.81 14.28
CA GLU A 278 17.29 20.86 14.77
C GLU A 278 17.48 22.27 15.36
N GLU A 279 17.96 22.35 16.60
CA GLU A 279 18.40 23.64 17.15
C GLU A 279 19.57 24.09 16.28
N GLU A 280 19.42 25.23 15.60
CA GLU A 280 20.54 25.86 14.91
C GLU A 280 21.59 26.27 16.00
N GLU A 281 22.73 25.53 16.03
CA GLU A 281 23.89 25.90 16.87
C GLU A 281 24.55 27.18 16.36
#